data_17f3d107e38aa7687821750a00dda147
#
_entry.id   17f3d107e38aa7687821750a00dda147
#
_cell.length_a   1.000
_cell.length_b   1.000
_cell.length_c   1.000
_cell.angle_alpha   90.00
_cell.angle_beta   90.00
_cell.angle_gamma   90.00
#
_symmetry.space_group_name_H-M   'P 1'
#
loop_
_entity.id
_entity.type
_entity.pdbx_description
1 polymer ?
#
loop_
_entity_poly.entity_id
_entity_poly.type
_entity_poly.pdbx_seq_one_letter_code
_entity_poly.pdbx_strand_id
1 'polypeptide(L)'
;MTASRKNPGISLGRHAPILIALGANLPSKVGSADLTLRAALDDLHASGVIIEACSRFYRSAPVPVSDQPDYINAVARVSTALAPAQLLGLLHEIEAAFERVRGLRNAARTLDLDLLVYGALAGEAPMLPHPRLAERAFVLLPMRDIAPDFIHPVSGRSLDEMIAALPSGQVCHPMETARMT
;
A
#
# COMPACT_ATOMS: atom_id res chain seq x y z
N MET A 1 -28.24 44.04 22.14
CA MET A 1 -26.88 43.43 22.04
C MET A 1 -27.04 41.91 21.87
N THR A 2 -27.09 41.44 20.64
CA THR A 2 -27.31 40.05 20.31
C THR A 2 -25.97 39.41 19.95
N ALA A 3 -25.47 38.53 20.81
CA ALA A 3 -24.23 37.81 20.60
C ALA A 3 -24.47 36.69 19.54
N SER A 4 -23.83 36.84 18.37
CA SER A 4 -23.78 35.87 17.31
C SER A 4 -22.94 34.67 17.77
N ARG A 5 -23.58 33.52 17.99
CA ARG A 5 -22.90 32.25 18.22
C ARG A 5 -22.30 31.77 16.90
N LYS A 6 -20.97 31.83 16.77
CA LYS A 6 -20.23 31.14 15.71
C LYS A 6 -20.44 29.63 15.90
N ASN A 7 -21.12 29.01 14.95
CA ASN A 7 -21.13 27.55 14.81
C ASN A 7 -19.69 27.08 14.54
N PRO A 8 -19.13 26.14 15.33
CA PRO A 8 -17.90 25.48 14.94
C PRO A 8 -18.24 24.56 13.76
N GLY A 9 -17.64 24.86 12.60
CA GLY A 9 -17.77 24.04 11.41
C GLY A 9 -17.50 22.57 11.76
N ILE A 10 -18.47 21.71 11.44
CA ILE A 10 -18.32 20.26 11.47
C ILE A 10 -17.23 19.93 10.45
N SER A 11 -16.01 19.69 10.94
CA SER A 11 -14.97 19.01 10.16
C SER A 11 -15.56 17.66 9.79
N LEU A 12 -15.91 17.49 8.52
CA LEU A 12 -16.20 16.17 7.95
C LEU A 12 -14.97 15.31 8.24
N GLY A 13 -15.06 14.44 9.25
CA GLY A 13 -13.99 13.55 9.64
C GLY A 13 -13.48 12.83 8.40
N ARG A 14 -12.23 13.07 8.03
CA ARG A 14 -11.56 12.29 7.01
C ARG A 14 -11.60 10.86 7.50
N HIS A 15 -12.42 10.04 6.87
CA HIS A 15 -12.43 8.61 7.16
C HIS A 15 -11.00 8.12 7.00
N ALA A 16 -10.47 7.46 8.04
CA ALA A 16 -9.14 6.88 7.95
C ALA A 16 -9.09 5.93 6.74
N PRO A 17 -8.02 5.97 5.92
CA PRO A 17 -8.00 5.31 4.61
C PRO A 17 -7.94 3.79 4.72
N ILE A 18 -8.36 3.10 3.65
CA ILE A 18 -7.97 1.71 3.39
C ILE A 18 -6.79 1.76 2.44
N LEU A 19 -5.66 1.19 2.83
CA LEU A 19 -4.43 1.20 2.05
C LEU A 19 -3.94 -0.22 1.77
N ILE A 20 -3.57 -0.46 0.51
CA ILE A 20 -3.03 -1.73 0.01
C ILE A 20 -1.65 -1.45 -0.58
N ALA A 21 -0.63 -2.23 -0.17
CA ALA A 21 0.66 -2.25 -0.84
C ALA A 21 0.64 -3.26 -1.98
N LEU A 22 1.29 -2.92 -3.08
CA LEU A 22 1.53 -3.78 -4.22
C LEU A 22 3.04 -3.88 -4.44
N GLY A 23 3.54 -5.09 -4.71
CA GLY A 23 4.95 -5.34 -4.98
C GLY A 23 5.16 -6.49 -5.95
N ALA A 24 6.17 -6.39 -6.82
CA ALA A 24 6.60 -7.45 -7.73
C ALA A 24 8.08 -7.28 -8.07
N ASN A 25 8.82 -8.39 -8.25
CA ASN A 25 10.19 -8.36 -8.75
C ASN A 25 10.49 -9.45 -9.80
N LEU A 26 9.50 -10.27 -10.12
CA LEU A 26 9.56 -11.21 -11.23
C LEU A 26 8.54 -10.84 -12.31
N PRO A 27 8.81 -11.15 -13.58
CA PRO A 27 7.82 -11.05 -14.62
C PRO A 27 6.70 -12.08 -14.36
N SER A 28 5.47 -11.75 -14.76
CA SER A 28 4.31 -12.63 -14.73
C SER A 28 3.83 -12.96 -16.14
N LYS A 29 2.73 -13.69 -16.24
CA LYS A 29 2.06 -13.97 -17.53
C LYS A 29 1.64 -12.71 -18.32
N VAL A 30 1.51 -11.55 -17.65
CA VAL A 30 1.15 -10.28 -18.31
C VAL A 30 2.38 -9.44 -18.67
N GLY A 31 3.59 -9.84 -18.30
CA GLY A 31 4.83 -9.15 -18.65
C GLY A 31 5.67 -8.73 -17.46
N SER A 32 6.26 -7.54 -17.53
CA SER A 32 7.15 -6.96 -16.50
C SER A 32 6.43 -6.68 -15.20
N ALA A 33 7.19 -6.46 -14.11
CA ALA A 33 6.65 -6.20 -12.77
C ALA A 33 5.69 -4.99 -12.74
N ASP A 34 6.00 -3.91 -13.45
CA ASP A 34 5.12 -2.74 -13.53
C ASP A 34 3.80 -3.03 -14.26
N LEU A 35 3.82 -3.84 -15.33
CA LEU A 35 2.59 -4.30 -16.01
C LEU A 35 1.78 -5.22 -15.10
N THR A 36 2.44 -6.05 -14.31
CA THR A 36 1.79 -6.90 -13.31
C THR A 36 1.05 -6.07 -12.25
N LEU A 37 1.68 -5.02 -11.72
CA LEU A 37 1.02 -4.14 -10.75
C LEU A 37 -0.20 -3.43 -11.34
N ARG A 38 -0.12 -2.98 -12.60
CA ARG A 38 -1.26 -2.38 -13.29
C ARG A 38 -2.42 -3.36 -13.45
N ALA A 39 -2.13 -4.57 -13.95
CA ALA A 39 -3.14 -5.61 -14.09
C ALA A 39 -3.77 -6.00 -12.75
N ALA A 40 -3.00 -6.04 -11.66
CA ALA A 40 -3.55 -6.28 -10.33
C ALA A 40 -4.50 -5.17 -9.85
N LEU A 41 -4.22 -3.90 -10.18
CA LEU A 41 -5.15 -2.79 -9.92
C LEU A 41 -6.44 -2.90 -10.73
N ASP A 42 -6.34 -3.34 -11.99
CA ASP A 42 -7.49 -3.59 -12.86
C ASP A 42 -8.35 -4.75 -12.31
N ASP A 43 -7.74 -5.84 -11.85
CA ASP A 43 -8.44 -6.98 -11.24
C ASP A 43 -9.12 -6.61 -9.93
N LEU A 44 -8.48 -5.78 -9.08
CA LEU A 44 -9.11 -5.21 -7.88
C LEU A 44 -10.35 -4.40 -8.25
N HIS A 45 -10.24 -3.54 -9.26
CA HIS A 45 -11.36 -2.72 -9.72
C HIS A 45 -12.49 -3.59 -10.28
N ALA A 46 -12.19 -4.57 -11.11
CA ALA A 46 -13.17 -5.52 -11.66
C ALA A 46 -13.89 -6.33 -10.56
N SER A 47 -13.22 -6.53 -9.42
CA SER A 47 -13.78 -7.21 -8.24
C SER A 47 -14.58 -6.28 -7.30
N GLY A 48 -14.85 -5.04 -7.71
CA GLY A 48 -15.68 -4.09 -6.96
C GLY A 48 -14.92 -3.29 -5.90
N VAL A 49 -13.58 -3.28 -5.92
CA VAL A 49 -12.75 -2.39 -5.12
C VAL A 49 -12.50 -1.11 -5.90
N ILE A 50 -12.90 0.04 -5.37
CA ILE A 50 -12.71 1.33 -6.02
C ILE A 50 -11.30 1.84 -5.70
N ILE A 51 -10.49 2.05 -6.72
CA ILE A 51 -9.16 2.67 -6.58
C ILE A 51 -9.33 4.19 -6.53
N GLU A 52 -9.21 4.80 -5.35
CA GLU A 52 -9.35 6.24 -5.16
C GLU A 52 -8.09 7.01 -5.56
N ALA A 53 -6.93 6.43 -5.28
CA ALA A 53 -5.62 6.95 -5.66
C ALA A 53 -4.58 5.82 -5.69
N CYS A 54 -3.60 5.96 -6.57
CA CYS A 54 -2.42 5.11 -6.60
C CYS A 54 -1.17 6.00 -6.58
N SER A 55 -0.17 5.63 -5.80
CA SER A 55 1.12 6.30 -5.78
C SER A 55 1.84 6.14 -7.12
N ARG A 56 2.91 6.90 -7.32
CA ARG A 56 3.91 6.55 -8.33
C ARG A 56 4.43 5.14 -8.05
N PHE A 57 4.99 4.51 -9.06
CA PHE A 57 5.75 3.29 -8.88
C PHE A 57 7.14 3.63 -8.33
N TYR A 58 7.61 2.81 -7.40
CA TYR A 58 8.90 2.95 -6.74
C TYR A 58 9.73 1.70 -6.99
N ARG A 59 11.01 1.90 -7.31
CA ARG A 59 12.01 0.82 -7.39
C ARG A 59 12.70 0.69 -6.04
N SER A 60 12.82 -0.52 -5.51
CA SER A 60 13.57 -0.77 -4.27
C SER A 60 14.43 -2.01 -4.37
N ALA A 61 15.60 -1.96 -3.73
CA ALA A 61 16.40 -3.15 -3.52
C ALA A 61 15.68 -4.16 -2.60
N PRO A 62 15.93 -5.48 -2.75
CA PRO A 62 15.44 -6.49 -1.83
C PRO A 62 15.85 -6.23 -0.37
N VAL A 63 14.94 -6.50 0.58
CA VAL A 63 15.21 -6.39 2.02
C VAL A 63 14.89 -7.73 2.68
N PRO A 64 15.88 -8.47 3.20
CA PRO A 64 17.32 -8.19 3.21
C PRO A 64 17.95 -8.19 1.81
N VAL A 65 19.14 -7.58 1.68
CA VAL A 65 19.89 -7.54 0.42
C VAL A 65 20.14 -8.97 -0.08
N SER A 66 19.89 -9.22 -1.35
CA SER A 66 20.06 -10.51 -2.02
C SER A 66 20.31 -10.31 -3.52
N ASP A 67 20.65 -11.37 -4.25
CA ASP A 67 20.86 -11.34 -5.71
C ASP A 67 19.55 -11.31 -6.52
N GLN A 68 18.42 -11.09 -5.87
CA GLN A 68 17.12 -10.96 -6.55
C GLN A 68 17.05 -9.64 -7.32
N PRO A 69 16.24 -9.58 -8.39
CA PRO A 69 15.93 -8.31 -9.04
C PRO A 69 15.29 -7.31 -8.07
N ASP A 70 15.47 -6.02 -8.38
CA ASP A 70 14.78 -4.94 -7.68
C ASP A 70 13.27 -5.12 -7.76
N TYR A 71 12.60 -4.75 -6.67
CA TYR A 71 11.14 -4.69 -6.61
C TYR A 71 10.60 -3.41 -7.25
N ILE A 72 9.45 -3.53 -7.90
CA ILE A 72 8.58 -2.40 -8.21
C ILE A 72 7.44 -2.43 -7.18
N ASN A 73 7.22 -1.29 -6.51
CA ASN A 73 6.25 -1.17 -5.44
C ASN A 73 5.33 0.03 -5.68
N ALA A 74 4.12 -0.07 -5.17
CA ALA A 74 3.16 1.03 -5.10
C ALA A 74 2.28 0.88 -3.86
N VAL A 75 1.58 1.96 -3.51
CA VAL A 75 0.49 1.91 -2.52
C VAL A 75 -0.76 2.48 -3.18
N ALA A 76 -1.87 1.78 -3.03
CA ALA A 76 -3.19 2.24 -3.46
C ALA A 76 -4.06 2.59 -2.25
N ARG A 77 -4.78 3.72 -2.36
CA ARG A 77 -5.89 4.04 -1.48
C ARG A 77 -7.16 3.57 -2.15
N VAL A 78 -7.96 2.82 -1.41
CA VAL A 78 -9.16 2.17 -1.95
C VAL A 78 -10.39 2.43 -1.08
N SER A 79 -11.57 2.24 -1.67
CA SER A 79 -12.82 2.08 -0.94
C SER A 79 -13.54 0.81 -1.38
N THR A 80 -14.22 0.15 -0.45
CA THR A 80 -14.91 -1.11 -0.69
C THR A 80 -15.97 -1.38 0.40
N ALA A 81 -16.98 -2.17 0.06
CA ALA A 81 -17.96 -2.70 1.02
C ALA A 81 -17.47 -4.00 1.69
N LEU A 82 -16.37 -4.61 1.23
CA LEU A 82 -15.82 -5.84 1.79
C LEU A 82 -15.30 -5.60 3.21
N ALA A 83 -15.61 -6.50 4.14
CA ALA A 83 -14.97 -6.50 5.45
C ALA A 83 -13.46 -6.81 5.34
N PRO A 84 -12.62 -6.43 6.33
CA PRO A 84 -11.16 -6.60 6.25
C PRO A 84 -10.70 -8.01 5.88
N ALA A 85 -11.30 -9.04 6.47
CA ALA A 85 -10.95 -10.43 6.16
C ALA A 85 -11.36 -10.84 4.74
N GLN A 86 -12.47 -10.32 4.23
CA GLN A 86 -12.93 -10.57 2.86
C GLN A 86 -12.01 -9.88 1.85
N LEU A 87 -11.62 -8.61 2.13
CA LEU A 87 -10.67 -7.91 1.29
C LEU A 87 -9.33 -8.64 1.25
N LEU A 88 -8.80 -9.07 2.41
CA LEU A 88 -7.56 -9.85 2.45
C LEU A 88 -7.68 -11.17 1.67
N GLY A 89 -8.84 -11.85 1.73
CA GLY A 89 -9.13 -13.02 0.93
C GLY A 89 -9.04 -12.73 -0.58
N LEU A 90 -9.68 -11.64 -1.02
CA LEU A 90 -9.61 -11.19 -2.43
C LEU A 90 -8.17 -10.87 -2.86
N LEU A 91 -7.37 -10.21 -2.01
CA LEU A 91 -5.96 -9.95 -2.31
C LEU A 91 -5.20 -11.25 -2.57
N HIS A 92 -5.41 -12.26 -1.75
CA HIS A 92 -4.79 -13.59 -1.92
C HIS A 92 -5.27 -14.33 -3.18
N GLU A 93 -6.53 -14.17 -3.58
CA GLU A 93 -7.07 -14.76 -4.82
C GLU A 93 -6.40 -14.11 -6.04
N ILE A 94 -6.25 -12.79 -6.04
CA ILE A 94 -5.55 -12.06 -7.11
C ILE A 94 -4.08 -12.50 -7.18
N GLU A 95 -3.36 -12.56 -6.06
CA GLU A 95 -1.99 -13.05 -6.03
C GLU A 95 -1.86 -14.47 -6.63
N ALA A 96 -2.78 -15.36 -6.27
CA ALA A 96 -2.81 -16.72 -6.81
C ALA A 96 -3.05 -16.74 -8.33
N ALA A 97 -3.90 -15.84 -8.85
CA ALA A 97 -4.14 -15.70 -10.28
C ALA A 97 -2.90 -15.23 -11.07
N PHE A 98 -1.96 -14.53 -10.40
CA PHE A 98 -0.65 -14.13 -10.94
C PHE A 98 0.45 -15.16 -10.63
N GLU A 99 0.09 -16.41 -10.37
CA GLU A 99 1.02 -17.52 -10.19
C GLU A 99 1.99 -17.35 -9.01
N ARG A 100 1.56 -16.62 -7.97
CA ARG A 100 2.36 -16.52 -6.75
C ARG A 100 2.56 -17.91 -6.14
N VAL A 101 3.79 -18.41 -6.20
CA VAL A 101 4.18 -19.62 -5.48
C VAL A 101 4.47 -19.25 -4.03
N ARG A 102 3.68 -19.73 -3.09
CA ARG A 102 3.96 -19.62 -1.66
C ARG A 102 5.14 -20.53 -1.31
N GLY A 103 6.26 -19.96 -1.01
CA GLY A 103 7.52 -20.64 -0.74
C GLY A 103 8.28 -19.99 0.44
N LEU A 104 9.59 -19.95 0.34
CA LEU A 104 10.47 -19.39 1.36
C LEU A 104 10.15 -17.91 1.66
N ARG A 105 10.33 -17.52 2.91
CA ARG A 105 10.18 -16.14 3.35
C ARG A 105 11.14 -15.24 2.57
N ASN A 106 10.67 -14.08 2.08
CA ASN A 106 11.40 -13.14 1.23
C ASN A 106 11.84 -13.70 -0.14
N ALA A 107 11.23 -14.74 -0.66
CA ALA A 107 11.46 -15.20 -2.03
C ALA A 107 11.00 -14.16 -3.06
N ALA A 108 11.62 -14.18 -4.24
CA ALA A 108 11.18 -13.38 -5.39
C ALA A 108 9.72 -13.71 -5.76
N ARG A 109 8.96 -12.72 -6.21
CA ARG A 109 7.50 -12.84 -6.40
C ARG A 109 7.03 -12.18 -7.67
N THR A 110 6.08 -12.84 -8.32
CA THR A 110 5.34 -12.26 -9.44
C THR A 110 4.41 -11.13 -8.98
N LEU A 111 3.74 -11.30 -7.83
CA LEU A 111 2.88 -10.29 -7.22
C LEU A 111 2.80 -10.51 -5.70
N ASP A 112 2.80 -9.42 -4.93
CA ASP A 112 2.59 -9.36 -3.48
C ASP A 112 1.58 -8.24 -3.18
N LEU A 113 0.48 -8.57 -2.49
CA LEU A 113 -0.57 -7.63 -2.12
C LEU A 113 -0.76 -7.69 -0.60
N ASP A 114 -0.37 -6.63 0.10
CA ASP A 114 -0.53 -6.52 1.56
C ASP A 114 -1.62 -5.51 1.93
N LEU A 115 -2.59 -5.91 2.76
CA LEU A 115 -3.52 -4.97 3.40
C LEU A 115 -2.79 -4.24 4.52
N LEU A 116 -2.51 -2.95 4.33
CA LEU A 116 -1.71 -2.14 5.26
C LEU A 116 -2.52 -1.60 6.43
N VAL A 117 -3.65 -0.97 6.11
CA VAL A 117 -4.58 -0.38 7.08
C VAL A 117 -6.01 -0.48 6.54
N TYR A 118 -6.97 -0.55 7.45
CA TYR A 118 -8.39 -0.53 7.14
C TYR A 118 -9.09 0.47 8.07
N GLY A 119 -9.16 1.71 7.62
CA GLY A 119 -9.65 2.78 8.48
C GLY A 119 -8.78 2.95 9.74
N ALA A 120 -9.42 3.12 10.87
CA ALA A 120 -8.76 3.18 12.18
C ALA A 120 -8.72 1.81 12.89
N LEU A 121 -9.01 0.71 12.18
CA LEU A 121 -9.11 -0.62 12.77
C LEU A 121 -7.74 -1.08 13.30
N ALA A 122 -7.74 -1.58 14.52
CA ALA A 122 -6.62 -2.30 15.12
C ALA A 122 -7.13 -3.67 15.59
N GLY A 123 -6.47 -4.75 15.16
CA GLY A 123 -6.92 -6.10 15.46
C GLY A 123 -5.93 -7.17 14.99
N GLU A 124 -6.21 -8.42 15.35
CA GLU A 124 -5.34 -9.55 15.06
C GLU A 124 -5.83 -10.45 13.90
N ALA A 125 -7.09 -10.31 13.50
CA ALA A 125 -7.67 -11.14 12.45
C ALA A 125 -8.53 -10.33 11.45
N PRO A 126 -7.94 -9.79 10.38
CA PRO A 126 -6.52 -9.75 10.02
C PRO A 126 -5.71 -8.85 10.96
N MET A 127 -4.39 -9.09 11.05
CA MET A 127 -3.50 -8.23 11.85
C MET A 127 -3.35 -6.86 11.19
N LEU A 128 -3.97 -5.84 11.79
CA LEU A 128 -4.01 -4.46 11.31
C LEU A 128 -3.69 -3.47 12.44
N PRO A 129 -3.00 -2.38 12.17
CA PRO A 129 -2.26 -2.12 10.93
C PRO A 129 -1.26 -3.23 10.62
N HIS A 130 -0.85 -3.38 9.37
CA HIS A 130 0.17 -4.37 9.00
C HIS A 130 1.43 -4.22 9.88
N PRO A 131 1.90 -5.29 10.55
CA PRO A 131 2.89 -5.19 11.64
C PRO A 131 4.23 -4.58 11.21
N ARG A 132 4.59 -4.69 9.94
CA ARG A 132 5.84 -4.11 9.39
C ARG A 132 5.64 -2.81 8.61
N LEU A 133 4.47 -2.17 8.70
CA LEU A 133 4.15 -0.95 7.95
C LEU A 133 5.20 0.14 8.23
N ALA A 134 5.50 0.38 9.50
CA ALA A 134 6.38 1.48 9.93
C ALA A 134 7.89 1.23 9.70
N GLU A 135 8.27 0.06 9.19
CA GLU A 135 9.67 -0.36 9.05
C GLU A 135 10.14 -0.41 7.60
N ARG A 136 9.25 -0.18 6.63
CA ARG A 136 9.51 -0.44 5.20
C ARG A 136 9.49 0.85 4.39
N ALA A 137 10.63 1.27 3.85
CA ALA A 137 10.74 2.44 2.99
C ALA A 137 9.86 2.32 1.74
N PHE A 138 9.79 1.11 1.13
CA PHE A 138 8.99 0.82 -0.06
C PHE A 138 7.47 0.79 0.20
N VAL A 139 7.04 0.97 1.45
CA VAL A 139 5.65 1.22 1.85
C VAL A 139 5.45 2.70 2.17
N LEU A 140 6.27 3.26 3.08
CA LEU A 140 6.07 4.63 3.60
C LEU A 140 6.31 5.71 2.54
N LEU A 141 7.31 5.53 1.65
CA LEU A 141 7.57 6.53 0.60
C LEU A 141 6.45 6.61 -0.44
N PRO A 142 5.91 5.49 -0.99
CA PRO A 142 4.70 5.54 -1.81
C PRO A 142 3.48 6.09 -1.07
N MET A 143 3.29 5.79 0.23
CA MET A 143 2.19 6.34 1.01
C MET A 143 2.21 7.88 1.05
N ARG A 144 3.39 8.51 1.05
CA ARG A 144 3.51 9.98 1.04
C ARG A 144 2.83 10.61 -0.18
N ASP A 145 2.81 9.93 -1.34
CA ASP A 145 2.16 10.44 -2.55
C ASP A 145 0.63 10.55 -2.42
N ILE A 146 -0.01 9.68 -1.62
CA ILE A 146 -1.48 9.51 -1.61
C ILE A 146 -2.13 9.70 -0.23
N ALA A 147 -1.36 9.67 0.83
CA ALA A 147 -1.83 9.82 2.22
C ALA A 147 -0.79 10.57 3.08
N PRO A 148 -0.34 11.79 2.70
CA PRO A 148 0.72 12.52 3.41
C PRO A 148 0.37 12.82 4.87
N ASP A 149 -0.91 13.01 5.18
CA ASP A 149 -1.41 13.31 6.52
C ASP A 149 -1.71 12.04 7.36
N PHE A 150 -1.23 10.87 6.93
CA PHE A 150 -1.51 9.62 7.62
C PHE A 150 -0.93 9.61 9.03
N ILE A 151 -1.78 9.20 9.99
CA ILE A 151 -1.41 8.96 11.39
C ILE A 151 -1.62 7.46 11.67
N HIS A 152 -0.61 6.81 12.18
CA HIS A 152 -0.68 5.38 12.49
C HIS A 152 -1.66 5.12 13.65
N PRO A 153 -2.74 4.33 13.44
CA PRO A 153 -3.86 4.27 14.38
C PRO A 153 -3.53 3.72 15.77
N VAL A 154 -2.44 2.96 15.90
CA VAL A 154 -2.04 2.38 17.19
C VAL A 154 -0.96 3.22 17.87
N SER A 155 0.08 3.63 17.14
CA SER A 155 1.20 4.37 17.74
C SER A 155 1.02 5.87 17.78
N GLY A 156 0.05 6.43 17.05
CA GLY A 156 -0.18 7.87 16.92
C GLY A 156 0.93 8.61 16.12
N ARG A 157 1.91 7.89 15.57
CA ARG A 157 3.00 8.50 14.80
C ARG A 157 2.52 8.96 13.44
N SER A 158 2.97 10.13 13.02
CA SER A 158 2.76 10.65 11.67
C SER A 158 3.59 9.86 10.64
N LEU A 159 3.21 9.95 9.37
CA LEU A 159 3.95 9.35 8.27
C LEU A 159 5.40 9.87 8.21
N ASP A 160 5.60 11.18 8.39
CA ASP A 160 6.94 11.78 8.38
C ASP A 160 7.82 11.32 9.55
N GLU A 161 7.25 11.15 10.75
CA GLU A 161 7.97 10.57 11.90
C GLU A 161 8.37 9.11 11.65
N MET A 162 7.51 8.33 10.99
CA MET A 162 7.84 6.95 10.63
C MET A 162 8.94 6.90 9.56
N ILE A 163 8.87 7.77 8.54
CA ILE A 163 9.90 7.87 7.50
C ILE A 163 11.24 8.29 8.10
N ALA A 164 11.25 9.28 9.00
CA ALA A 164 12.47 9.74 9.67
C ALA A 164 13.13 8.64 10.54
N ALA A 165 12.34 7.69 11.03
CA ALA A 165 12.81 6.57 11.87
C ALA A 165 13.12 5.30 11.07
N LEU A 166 13.05 5.32 9.74
CA LEU A 166 13.41 4.15 8.93
C LEU A 166 14.85 3.70 9.19
N PRO A 167 15.11 2.39 9.25
CA PRO A 167 16.47 1.87 9.28
C PRO A 167 17.27 2.38 8.09
N SER A 168 18.53 2.72 8.32
CA SER A 168 19.47 3.12 7.26
C SER A 168 19.66 1.98 6.23
N GLY A 169 19.97 2.36 4.98
CA GLY A 169 20.33 1.41 3.93
C GLY A 169 19.16 0.86 3.11
N GLN A 170 17.93 1.26 3.38
CA GLN A 170 16.81 0.91 2.50
C GLN A 170 16.78 1.82 1.27
N VAL A 171 17.21 1.29 0.12
CA VAL A 171 17.18 2.01 -1.17
C VAL A 171 15.79 1.90 -1.78
N CYS A 172 15.11 3.04 -1.97
CA CYS A 172 13.79 3.11 -2.59
C CYS A 172 13.60 4.47 -3.26
N HIS A 173 13.35 4.48 -4.57
CA HIS A 173 13.22 5.69 -5.37
C HIS A 173 11.99 5.64 -6.27
N PRO A 174 11.30 6.77 -6.50
CA PRO A 174 10.23 6.83 -7.48
C PRO A 174 10.78 6.54 -8.87
N MET A 175 10.01 5.78 -9.65
CA MET A 175 10.32 5.59 -11.07
C MET A 175 9.88 6.83 -11.85
N GLU A 176 10.69 7.25 -12.80
CA GLU A 176 10.27 8.28 -13.75
C GLU A 176 9.09 7.73 -14.56
N THR A 177 8.01 8.49 -14.58
CA THR A 177 6.89 8.19 -15.48
C THR A 177 7.43 8.40 -16.89
N ALA A 178 7.49 7.35 -17.69
CA ALA A 178 7.79 7.49 -19.11
C ALA A 178 6.82 8.54 -19.67
N ARG A 179 7.33 9.70 -20.10
CA ARG A 179 6.49 10.67 -20.82
C ARG A 179 6.07 9.97 -22.10
N MET A 180 4.79 9.66 -22.20
CA MET A 180 4.22 9.30 -23.49
C MET A 180 4.39 10.52 -24.40
N THR A 181 5.38 10.44 -25.31
CA THR A 181 5.51 11.34 -26.47
C THR A 181 4.48 10.98 -27.52
#